data_999701281019f60232cb98122bf545b9
#
_entry.id   999701281019f60232cb98122bf545b9
#
_cell.length_a   1.000
_cell.length_b   1.000
_cell.length_c   1.000
_cell.angle_alpha   90.00
_cell.angle_beta   90.00
_cell.angle_gamma   90.00
#
_symmetry.space_group_name_H-M   'P 1'
#
loop_
_entity.id
_entity.type
_entity.pdbx_description
1 polymer ?
#
loop_
_entity_poly.entity_id
_entity_poly.type
_entity_poly.pdbx_seq_one_letter_code
_entity_poly.pdbx_strand_id
1 'polypeptide(L)'
;MNYLERIEALHDAKVAMNQRKLDAAGKYFDTVDERGVIHTLTHATDEGGGPNRYFDVDDHGFVLWEEPVPFTPVYDHPSGKAAGPRSLGENFRRWLEVHPLYIHPYSALAGAWIGPLPFDWGWPEEALPHWLEERQRKYNLQHTGVTGMNHLGPDMSIGLELGWGGLLRKIRHYRWLNNPSDTSFYDGEEALVLGVQEWIRRHAAQARRLAGQEADPERKQNYLELAEINEWLVDNPPRTLREACQFLAWFQSIDRMYAAGGALGQLDQLLKPYYEREKAQGTMDFQQAMWIVASLFYNDTHYSQIGGEAPDGSDLTSEMSFVILEAMHALKIPANIALR
;
A
#
# COMPACT_ATOMS: atom_id res chain seq x y z
N MET A 1 -13.60 18.20 17.26
CA MET A 1 -12.27 17.56 17.45
C MET A 1 -11.28 18.25 16.51
N ASN A 2 -10.20 18.82 17.01
CA ASN A 2 -9.21 19.46 16.15
C ASN A 2 -8.30 18.42 15.48
N TYR A 3 -7.42 18.84 14.55
CA TYR A 3 -6.58 17.91 13.79
C TYR A 3 -5.55 17.19 14.66
N LEU A 4 -4.99 17.82 15.68
CA LEU A 4 -4.05 17.18 16.59
C LEU A 4 -4.71 16.07 17.44
N GLU A 5 -5.93 16.32 17.92
CA GLU A 5 -6.72 15.31 18.62
C GLU A 5 -7.05 14.10 17.71
N ARG A 6 -7.28 14.35 16.41
CA ARG A 6 -7.47 13.25 15.43
C ARG A 6 -6.19 12.45 15.24
N ILE A 7 -5.03 13.10 15.18
CA ILE A 7 -3.72 12.42 15.09
C ILE A 7 -3.46 11.59 16.36
N GLU A 8 -3.79 12.10 17.54
CA GLU A 8 -3.68 11.36 18.79
C GLU A 8 -4.57 10.11 18.79
N ALA A 9 -5.81 10.23 18.31
CA ALA A 9 -6.70 9.08 18.16
C ALA A 9 -6.16 8.03 17.16
N LEU A 10 -5.47 8.45 16.10
CA LEU A 10 -4.77 7.55 15.19
C LEU A 10 -3.60 6.86 15.87
N HIS A 11 -2.80 7.59 16.67
CA HIS A 11 -1.75 7.00 17.49
C HIS A 11 -2.28 5.90 18.39
N ASP A 12 -3.32 6.19 19.18
CA ASP A 12 -3.90 5.23 20.12
C ASP A 12 -4.43 3.98 19.39
N ALA A 13 -5.07 4.17 18.24
CA ALA A 13 -5.55 3.06 17.42
C ALA A 13 -4.41 2.18 16.89
N LYS A 14 -3.27 2.78 16.50
CA LYS A 14 -2.09 2.01 16.07
C LYS A 14 -1.42 1.28 17.22
N VAL A 15 -1.26 1.91 18.36
CA VAL A 15 -0.72 1.27 19.55
C VAL A 15 -1.58 0.06 19.94
N ALA A 16 -2.91 0.22 19.97
CA ALA A 16 -3.82 -0.87 20.25
C ALA A 16 -3.74 -2.00 19.20
N MET A 17 -3.65 -1.64 17.90
CA MET A 17 -3.47 -2.62 16.83
C MET A 17 -2.14 -3.36 16.95
N ASN A 18 -1.06 -2.64 17.26
CA ASN A 18 0.26 -3.26 17.46
C ASN A 18 0.27 -4.22 18.66
N GLN A 19 -0.40 -3.87 19.75
CA GLN A 19 -0.55 -4.79 20.89
C GLN A 19 -1.31 -6.06 20.49
N ARG A 20 -2.38 -5.94 19.71
CA ARG A 20 -3.10 -7.11 19.18
C ARG A 20 -2.21 -7.98 18.28
N LYS A 21 -1.35 -7.36 17.43
CA LYS A 21 -0.37 -8.09 16.63
C LYS A 21 0.61 -8.86 17.49
N LEU A 22 1.17 -8.22 18.53
CA LEU A 22 2.08 -8.86 19.48
C LEU A 22 1.41 -10.03 20.22
N ASP A 23 0.19 -9.85 20.67
CA ASP A 23 -0.58 -10.89 21.34
C ASP A 23 -0.87 -12.07 20.40
N ALA A 24 -1.17 -11.79 19.14
CA ALA A 24 -1.37 -12.79 18.10
C ALA A 24 -0.04 -13.51 17.78
N ALA A 25 1.04 -12.76 17.57
CA ALA A 25 2.38 -13.28 17.31
C ALA A 25 2.87 -14.19 18.44
N GLY A 26 2.65 -13.81 19.70
CA GLY A 26 3.01 -14.61 20.85
C GLY A 26 2.36 -16.01 20.89
N LYS A 27 1.26 -16.22 20.14
CA LYS A 27 0.63 -17.54 19.95
C LYS A 27 1.28 -18.37 18.85
N TYR A 28 2.11 -17.73 18.01
CA TYR A 28 2.69 -18.32 16.80
C TYR A 28 4.22 -18.35 16.80
N PHE A 29 4.89 -17.87 17.85
CA PHE A 29 6.33 -18.03 18.03
C PHE A 29 6.64 -19.38 18.62
N ASP A 30 7.39 -20.19 17.89
CA ASP A 30 7.72 -21.56 18.28
C ASP A 30 8.82 -21.61 19.31
N THR A 31 9.90 -20.91 19.06
CA THR A 31 11.11 -20.98 19.90
C THR A 31 11.95 -19.72 19.76
N VAL A 32 12.63 -19.40 20.83
CA VAL A 32 13.79 -18.51 20.80
C VAL A 32 15.01 -19.41 20.70
N ASP A 33 15.84 -19.26 19.67
CA ASP A 33 17.06 -20.05 19.53
C ASP A 33 18.14 -19.62 20.56
N GLU A 34 19.24 -20.37 20.61
CA GLU A 34 20.36 -20.10 21.52
C GLU A 34 20.98 -18.71 21.37
N ARG A 35 20.71 -18.01 20.26
CA ARG A 35 21.15 -16.65 19.93
C ARG A 35 20.12 -15.59 20.29
N GLY A 36 18.98 -15.98 20.84
CA GLY A 36 17.88 -15.07 21.13
C GLY A 36 17.04 -14.67 19.90
N VAL A 37 17.24 -15.37 18.77
CA VAL A 37 16.42 -15.13 17.55
C VAL A 37 15.08 -15.81 17.71
N ILE A 38 14.03 -15.04 17.54
CA ILE A 38 12.65 -15.52 17.57
C ILE A 38 12.33 -16.11 16.20
N HIS A 39 12.00 -17.39 16.16
CA HIS A 39 11.52 -18.07 14.96
C HIS A 39 10.01 -18.04 14.94
N THR A 40 9.43 -17.35 13.97
CA THR A 40 7.98 -17.43 13.72
C THR A 40 7.61 -18.83 13.25
N LEU A 41 6.51 -19.35 13.75
CA LEU A 41 5.89 -20.59 13.24
C LEU A 41 5.60 -20.43 11.75
N THR A 42 6.51 -20.90 10.94
CA THR A 42 6.28 -21.04 9.48
C THR A 42 5.20 -22.10 9.19
N HIS A 43 4.91 -22.96 10.16
CA HIS A 43 3.99 -24.11 10.03
C HIS A 43 2.50 -23.76 10.16
N ALA A 44 2.15 -22.57 10.61
CA ALA A 44 0.76 -22.11 10.50
C ALA A 44 0.25 -22.11 9.05
N THR A 45 1.16 -22.37 8.08
CA THR A 45 0.80 -22.46 6.66
C THR A 45 0.25 -23.80 6.23
N ASP A 46 0.59 -24.89 6.89
CA ASP A 46 0.30 -26.23 6.40
C ASP A 46 -1.10 -26.70 6.76
N GLU A 47 -1.76 -26.07 7.70
CA GLU A 47 -3.10 -26.44 8.15
C GLU A 47 -4.19 -25.43 7.73
N GLY A 48 -4.17 -24.98 6.51
CA GLY A 48 -5.32 -24.32 5.90
C GLY A 48 -5.82 -23.06 6.58
N GLY A 49 -5.41 -21.93 6.11
CA GLY A 49 -6.29 -20.79 6.06
C GLY A 49 -6.50 -19.98 7.34
N GLY A 50 -5.49 -19.79 8.14
CA GLY A 50 -5.53 -18.67 9.09
C GLY A 50 -5.38 -17.35 8.33
N PRO A 51 -6.17 -16.32 8.66
CA PRO A 51 -5.98 -15.01 8.07
C PRO A 51 -4.63 -14.48 8.51
N ASN A 52 -3.81 -14.02 7.61
CA ASN A 52 -2.59 -13.29 7.93
C ASN A 52 -1.53 -13.98 8.78
N ARG A 53 -0.60 -14.54 8.11
CA ARG A 53 0.56 -15.21 8.70
C ARG A 53 1.80 -14.33 8.74
N TYR A 54 1.74 -13.16 8.17
CA TYR A 54 2.80 -12.18 8.21
C TYR A 54 2.55 -11.20 9.35
N PHE A 55 3.25 -11.41 10.46
CA PHE A 55 3.23 -10.50 11.59
C PHE A 55 4.48 -9.63 11.55
N ASP A 56 4.39 -8.52 10.87
CA ASP A 56 5.36 -7.46 11.02
C ASP A 56 4.94 -6.59 12.20
N VAL A 57 5.44 -6.93 13.37
CA VAL A 57 5.12 -6.20 14.61
C VAL A 57 5.80 -4.84 14.68
N ASP A 58 6.82 -4.63 13.85
CA ASP A 58 7.54 -3.36 13.74
C ASP A 58 6.90 -2.42 12.72
N ASP A 59 6.09 -2.97 11.81
CA ASP A 59 5.40 -2.22 10.77
C ASP A 59 3.96 -1.92 11.16
N HIS A 60 3.70 -0.68 11.49
CA HIS A 60 2.39 -0.21 11.90
C HIS A 60 1.36 -0.10 10.74
N GLY A 61 1.79 -0.27 9.48
CA GLY A 61 0.91 -0.20 8.32
C GLY A 61 -0.08 -1.37 8.20
N PHE A 62 0.32 -2.53 8.65
CA PHE A 62 -0.48 -3.74 8.60
C PHE A 62 -1.66 -3.72 9.59
N VAL A 63 -2.83 -4.13 9.12
CA VAL A 63 -4.03 -4.33 9.96
C VAL A 63 -4.26 -5.81 10.22
N LEU A 64 -4.25 -6.21 11.50
CA LEU A 64 -4.62 -7.56 11.87
C LEU A 64 -6.12 -7.79 11.60
N TRP A 65 -6.39 -8.69 10.65
CA TRP A 65 -7.74 -9.10 10.28
C TRP A 65 -7.97 -10.54 10.72
N GLU A 66 -8.88 -10.74 11.66
CA GLU A 66 -9.09 -12.03 12.32
C GLU A 66 -10.19 -12.88 11.68
N GLU A 67 -11.02 -12.26 10.82
CA GLU A 67 -12.11 -12.97 10.17
C GLU A 67 -11.64 -13.65 8.86
N PRO A 68 -12.13 -14.86 8.55
CA PRO A 68 -11.81 -15.50 7.28
C PRO A 68 -12.26 -14.66 6.11
N VAL A 69 -11.37 -14.47 5.13
CA VAL A 69 -11.71 -13.82 3.86
C VAL A 69 -12.06 -14.92 2.84
N PRO A 70 -13.26 -14.90 2.24
CA PRO A 70 -13.70 -15.94 1.32
C PRO A 70 -13.01 -15.78 -0.04
N PHE A 71 -11.77 -16.25 -0.14
CA PHE A 71 -10.97 -16.18 -1.35
C PHE A 71 -10.54 -17.57 -1.80
N THR A 72 -10.70 -17.84 -3.09
CA THR A 72 -10.19 -19.05 -3.75
C THR A 72 -9.40 -18.66 -4.98
N PRO A 73 -8.09 -18.89 -5.01
CA PRO A 73 -7.28 -18.61 -6.19
C PRO A 73 -7.62 -19.55 -7.34
N VAL A 74 -7.38 -19.09 -8.55
CA VAL A 74 -7.44 -19.92 -9.76
C VAL A 74 -6.02 -20.14 -10.23
N TYR A 75 -5.57 -21.38 -10.15
CA TYR A 75 -4.26 -21.79 -10.65
C TYR A 75 -4.42 -22.34 -12.07
N ASP A 76 -3.64 -21.79 -12.99
CA ASP A 76 -3.67 -22.11 -14.41
C ASP A 76 -2.48 -22.97 -14.85
N HIS A 77 -1.59 -23.32 -13.92
CA HIS A 77 -0.39 -24.10 -14.20
C HIS A 77 -0.35 -25.40 -13.38
N PRO A 78 0.17 -26.53 -13.96
CA PRO A 78 0.29 -27.81 -13.24
C PRO A 78 1.10 -27.78 -11.95
N SER A 79 1.97 -26.78 -11.76
CA SER A 79 2.72 -26.58 -10.50
C SER A 79 1.84 -26.13 -9.31
N GLY A 80 0.56 -25.86 -9.53
CA GLY A 80 -0.33 -25.34 -8.49
C GLY A 80 -0.06 -23.87 -8.13
N LYS A 81 0.39 -23.06 -9.11
CA LYS A 81 0.68 -21.63 -8.94
C LYS A 81 -0.08 -20.79 -9.96
N ALA A 82 -0.28 -19.52 -9.62
CA ALA A 82 -0.62 -18.50 -10.59
C ALA A 82 0.64 -18.18 -11.41
N ALA A 83 0.71 -18.71 -12.63
CA ALA A 83 1.92 -18.68 -13.43
C ALA A 83 1.92 -17.52 -14.43
N GLY A 84 2.89 -16.64 -14.26
CA GLY A 84 3.09 -15.48 -15.13
C GLY A 84 2.13 -14.31 -14.88
N PRO A 85 2.28 -13.23 -15.66
CA PRO A 85 1.66 -11.95 -15.33
C PRO A 85 0.13 -11.96 -15.42
N ARG A 86 -0.46 -12.64 -16.41
CA ARG A 86 -1.93 -12.71 -16.56
C ARG A 86 -2.56 -13.37 -15.34
N SER A 87 -2.09 -14.56 -14.98
CA SER A 87 -2.64 -15.31 -13.87
C SER A 87 -2.46 -14.60 -12.53
N LEU A 88 -1.29 -13.96 -12.33
CA LEU A 88 -1.05 -13.11 -11.18
C LEU A 88 -2.05 -11.94 -11.12
N GLY A 89 -2.19 -11.17 -12.20
CA GLY A 89 -3.10 -10.01 -12.23
C GLY A 89 -4.57 -10.39 -12.03
N GLU A 90 -5.03 -11.48 -12.63
CA GLU A 90 -6.40 -11.97 -12.47
C GLU A 90 -6.69 -12.46 -11.04
N ASN A 91 -5.75 -13.17 -10.41
CA ASN A 91 -5.90 -13.59 -9.01
C ASN A 91 -5.80 -12.39 -8.05
N PHE A 92 -4.95 -11.43 -8.33
CA PHE A 92 -4.88 -10.21 -7.55
C PHE A 92 -6.20 -9.41 -7.64
N ARG A 93 -6.75 -9.26 -8.83
CA ARG A 93 -8.09 -8.66 -9.02
C ARG A 93 -9.14 -9.36 -8.17
N ARG A 94 -9.23 -10.70 -8.24
CA ARG A 94 -10.17 -11.51 -7.44
C ARG A 94 -9.96 -11.31 -5.94
N TRP A 95 -8.70 -11.18 -5.50
CA TRP A 95 -8.38 -10.87 -4.11
C TRP A 95 -8.93 -9.50 -3.70
N LEU A 96 -8.72 -8.47 -4.53
CA LEU A 96 -9.23 -7.13 -4.26
C LEU A 96 -10.76 -7.04 -4.26
N GLU A 97 -11.45 -7.91 -5.00
CA GLU A 97 -12.91 -8.00 -5.01
C GLU A 97 -13.49 -8.48 -3.66
N VAL A 98 -12.73 -9.23 -2.86
CA VAL A 98 -13.16 -9.75 -1.55
C VAL A 98 -12.35 -9.19 -0.38
N HIS A 99 -11.27 -8.47 -0.64
CA HIS A 99 -10.41 -7.88 0.39
C HIS A 99 -11.24 -7.01 1.36
N PRO A 100 -11.02 -7.13 2.68
CA PRO A 100 -11.72 -6.34 3.68
C PRO A 100 -11.66 -4.84 3.45
N LEU A 101 -12.68 -4.15 3.91
CA LEU A 101 -12.78 -2.70 3.81
C LEU A 101 -12.45 -2.07 5.16
N TYR A 102 -11.39 -1.29 5.20
CA TYR A 102 -10.94 -0.63 6.42
C TYR A 102 -11.03 0.89 6.29
N ILE A 103 -11.75 1.52 7.20
CA ILE A 103 -11.87 2.97 7.30
C ILE A 103 -11.88 3.35 8.79
N HIS A 104 -10.85 4.05 9.22
CA HIS A 104 -10.80 4.57 10.59
C HIS A 104 -11.53 5.91 10.67
N PRO A 105 -12.39 6.16 11.69
CA PRO A 105 -13.25 7.35 11.75
C PRO A 105 -12.51 8.69 11.81
N TYR A 106 -11.29 8.68 12.29
CA TYR A 106 -10.45 9.88 12.42
C TYR A 106 -9.35 9.99 11.36
N SER A 107 -9.21 9.00 10.47
CA SER A 107 -8.27 9.08 9.37
C SER A 107 -8.79 9.97 8.24
N ALA A 108 -7.89 10.72 7.63
CA ALA A 108 -8.15 11.44 6.38
C ALA A 108 -8.26 10.48 5.18
N LEU A 109 -7.78 9.25 5.31
CA LEU A 109 -7.62 8.28 4.23
C LEU A 109 -8.35 6.97 4.55
N ALA A 110 -8.81 6.30 3.51
CA ALA A 110 -9.39 4.98 3.56
C ALA A 110 -8.37 3.92 3.15
N GLY A 111 -8.67 2.67 3.48
CA GLY A 111 -7.88 1.51 3.10
C GLY A 111 -6.83 1.11 4.13
N ALA A 112 -6.41 -0.11 4.01
CA ALA A 112 -5.27 -0.71 4.68
C ALA A 112 -4.96 -2.03 4.00
N TRP A 113 -3.76 -2.55 4.17
CA TRP A 113 -3.43 -3.91 3.77
C TRP A 113 -3.49 -4.84 4.98
N ILE A 114 -3.82 -6.11 4.74
CA ILE A 114 -4.02 -7.11 5.78
C ILE A 114 -3.05 -8.28 5.68
N GLY A 115 -2.08 -8.21 4.79
CA GLY A 115 -1.05 -9.21 4.57
C GLY A 115 -0.67 -9.37 3.10
N PRO A 116 0.34 -10.21 2.82
CA PRO A 116 0.74 -10.57 1.46
C PRO A 116 -0.40 -11.23 0.69
N LEU A 117 -0.23 -11.36 -0.62
CA LEU A 117 -1.17 -12.09 -1.47
C LEU A 117 -1.38 -13.53 -0.94
N PRO A 118 -2.63 -13.96 -0.70
CA PRO A 118 -2.92 -15.25 -0.08
C PRO A 118 -2.93 -16.41 -1.09
N PHE A 119 -2.01 -16.38 -2.07
CA PHE A 119 -1.88 -17.42 -3.08
C PHE A 119 -0.46 -17.52 -3.61
N ASP A 120 -0.10 -18.71 -4.08
CA ASP A 120 1.21 -18.95 -4.70
C ASP A 120 1.24 -18.41 -6.12
N TRP A 121 2.30 -17.67 -6.44
CA TRP A 121 2.51 -17.12 -7.77
C TRP A 121 4.00 -17.16 -8.16
N GLY A 122 4.28 -17.03 -9.44
CA GLY A 122 5.65 -16.96 -9.95
C GLY A 122 5.76 -17.35 -11.41
N TRP A 123 7.00 -17.44 -11.85
CA TRP A 123 7.28 -17.98 -13.18
C TRP A 123 7.31 -19.50 -13.12
N PRO A 124 6.71 -20.20 -14.10
CA PRO A 124 6.85 -21.64 -14.20
C PRO A 124 8.32 -22.01 -14.51
N GLU A 125 8.74 -23.18 -14.05
CA GLU A 125 10.14 -23.62 -14.15
C GLU A 125 10.66 -23.59 -15.59
N GLU A 126 9.84 -23.99 -16.54
CA GLU A 126 10.16 -23.99 -17.98
C GLU A 126 10.34 -22.59 -18.57
N ALA A 127 9.86 -21.55 -17.91
CA ALA A 127 10.09 -20.16 -18.31
C ALA A 127 11.41 -19.59 -17.77
N LEU A 128 12.07 -20.30 -16.85
CA LEU A 128 13.35 -19.89 -16.31
C LEU A 128 14.47 -20.14 -17.33
N PRO A 129 15.46 -19.23 -17.43
CA PRO A 129 16.57 -19.41 -18.33
C PRO A 129 17.39 -20.66 -18.00
N HIS A 130 17.69 -21.51 -18.96
CA HIS A 130 18.49 -22.73 -18.78
C HIS A 130 19.86 -22.51 -18.12
N TRP A 131 20.44 -21.32 -18.31
CA TRP A 131 21.74 -20.97 -17.72
C TRP A 131 21.63 -20.56 -16.24
N LEU A 132 20.44 -20.43 -15.69
CA LEU A 132 20.20 -19.88 -14.36
C LEU A 132 20.86 -20.73 -13.27
N GLU A 133 20.59 -22.03 -13.23
CA GLU A 133 21.18 -22.94 -12.26
C GLU A 133 22.72 -22.99 -12.33
N GLU A 134 23.26 -22.97 -13.55
CA GLU A 134 24.73 -22.97 -13.76
C GLU A 134 25.34 -21.69 -13.17
N ARG A 135 24.69 -20.54 -13.40
CA ARG A 135 25.15 -19.26 -12.86
C ARG A 135 25.00 -19.19 -11.34
N GLN A 136 23.91 -19.67 -10.81
CA GLN A 136 23.70 -19.77 -9.36
C GLN A 136 24.82 -20.60 -8.71
N ARG A 137 25.10 -21.75 -9.25
CA ARG A 137 26.16 -22.65 -8.75
C ARG A 137 27.56 -22.04 -8.90
N LYS A 138 27.85 -21.45 -10.07
CA LYS A 138 29.14 -20.84 -10.36
C LYS A 138 29.49 -19.66 -9.44
N TYR A 139 28.50 -18.85 -9.11
CA TYR A 139 28.69 -17.64 -8.29
C TYR A 139 28.22 -17.82 -6.84
N ASN A 140 27.88 -19.04 -6.44
CA ASN A 140 27.33 -19.35 -5.11
C ASN A 140 26.16 -18.43 -4.71
N LEU A 141 25.24 -18.20 -5.65
CA LEU A 141 24.06 -17.39 -5.43
C LEU A 141 22.94 -18.29 -4.88
N GLN A 142 22.53 -18.04 -3.65
CA GLN A 142 21.42 -18.77 -3.05
C GLN A 142 20.06 -18.31 -3.61
N HIS A 143 19.98 -17.06 -4.07
CA HIS A 143 18.80 -16.47 -4.66
C HIS A 143 19.14 -15.74 -5.95
N THR A 144 18.24 -15.76 -6.92
CA THR A 144 18.41 -15.20 -8.25
C THR A 144 18.12 -13.72 -8.38
N GLY A 145 18.40 -12.93 -7.40
CA GLY A 145 18.17 -11.50 -7.47
C GLY A 145 16.84 -11.13 -6.85
N VAL A 146 16.03 -10.36 -7.52
CA VAL A 146 14.82 -9.75 -6.95
C VAL A 146 13.93 -10.82 -6.34
N THR A 147 14.07 -11.01 -5.05
CA THR A 147 13.11 -11.78 -4.25
C THR A 147 11.89 -10.91 -4.02
N GLY A 148 10.79 -11.49 -3.56
CA GLY A 148 9.53 -10.75 -3.34
C GLY A 148 9.60 -9.59 -2.34
N MET A 149 10.76 -9.27 -1.79
CA MET A 149 10.96 -8.10 -0.93
C MET A 149 11.71 -7.00 -1.70
N ASN A 150 10.97 -6.18 -2.42
CA ASN A 150 11.50 -5.03 -3.13
C ASN A 150 11.45 -3.80 -2.25
N HIS A 151 12.61 -3.26 -1.92
CA HIS A 151 12.72 -1.93 -1.32
C HIS A 151 12.91 -0.85 -2.40
N LEU A 152 12.24 -1.01 -3.53
CA LEU A 152 12.29 -0.06 -4.64
C LEU A 152 11.18 0.97 -4.49
N GLY A 153 11.53 2.24 -4.63
CA GLY A 153 10.54 3.31 -4.77
C GLY A 153 10.10 3.37 -6.24
N PRO A 154 8.85 3.05 -6.58
CA PRO A 154 8.33 3.27 -7.92
C PRO A 154 8.23 4.77 -8.21
N ASP A 155 8.20 5.13 -9.49
CA ASP A 155 7.94 6.52 -9.89
C ASP A 155 6.45 6.83 -9.68
N MET A 156 6.13 7.30 -8.48
CA MET A 156 4.77 7.68 -8.09
C MET A 156 4.22 8.87 -8.88
N SER A 157 5.09 9.69 -9.51
CA SER A 157 4.67 10.86 -10.30
C SER A 157 3.79 10.45 -11.48
N ILE A 158 4.08 9.31 -12.10
CA ILE A 158 3.29 8.76 -13.21
C ILE A 158 1.84 8.49 -12.77
N GLY A 159 1.68 7.87 -11.62
CA GLY A 159 0.36 7.56 -11.07
C GLY A 159 -0.40 8.82 -10.62
N LEU A 160 0.30 9.75 -9.98
CA LEU A 160 -0.28 11.04 -9.56
C LEU A 160 -0.71 11.90 -10.74
N GLU A 161 -0.01 11.82 -11.88
CA GLU A 161 -0.37 12.54 -13.11
C GLU A 161 -1.56 11.88 -13.83
N LEU A 162 -1.58 10.56 -13.93
CA LEU A 162 -2.51 9.83 -14.77
C LEU A 162 -3.78 9.37 -14.03
N GLY A 163 -3.69 9.09 -12.74
CA GLY A 163 -4.71 8.38 -12.00
C GLY A 163 -4.92 6.94 -12.52
N TRP A 164 -5.74 6.15 -11.86
CA TRP A 164 -5.98 4.75 -12.25
C TRP A 164 -6.61 4.62 -13.64
N GLY A 165 -7.52 5.50 -14.00
CA GLY A 165 -8.12 5.51 -15.35
C GLY A 165 -7.11 5.88 -16.44
N GLY A 166 -6.18 6.80 -16.17
CA GLY A 166 -5.10 7.14 -17.08
C GLY A 166 -4.09 6.00 -17.25
N LEU A 167 -3.74 5.33 -16.17
CA LEU A 167 -2.91 4.11 -16.21
C LEU A 167 -3.56 3.03 -17.08
N LEU A 168 -4.86 2.78 -16.88
CA LEU A 168 -5.62 1.80 -17.68
C LEU A 168 -5.60 2.15 -19.17
N ARG A 169 -5.80 3.44 -19.51
CA ARG A 169 -5.71 3.90 -20.92
C ARG A 169 -4.31 3.74 -21.48
N LYS A 170 -3.26 4.00 -20.69
CA LYS A 170 -1.87 3.85 -21.08
C LYS A 170 -1.53 2.37 -21.36
N ILE A 171 -1.93 1.44 -20.50
CA ILE A 171 -1.78 0.00 -20.69
C ILE A 171 -2.41 -0.45 -22.02
N ARG A 172 -3.66 -0.09 -22.25
CA ARG A 172 -4.40 -0.41 -23.49
C ARG A 172 -3.77 0.20 -24.74
N HIS A 173 -3.28 1.44 -24.63
CA HIS A 173 -2.59 2.11 -25.72
C HIS A 173 -1.29 1.41 -26.10
N TYR A 174 -0.44 1.06 -25.14
CA TYR A 174 0.82 0.37 -25.41
C TYR A 174 0.62 -1.08 -25.84
N ARG A 175 -0.39 -1.77 -25.34
CA ARG A 175 -0.81 -3.07 -25.87
C ARG A 175 -1.13 -2.98 -27.37
N TRP A 176 -1.90 -1.98 -27.77
CA TRP A 176 -2.23 -1.74 -29.18
C TRP A 176 -1.00 -1.33 -30.00
N LEU A 177 -0.20 -0.39 -29.51
CA LEU A 177 0.97 0.15 -30.22
C LEU A 177 2.05 -0.93 -30.44
N ASN A 178 2.36 -1.69 -29.42
CA ASN A 178 3.41 -2.72 -29.45
C ASN A 178 2.96 -4.00 -30.15
N ASN A 179 1.66 -4.23 -30.28
CA ASN A 179 1.06 -5.40 -30.92
C ASN A 179 1.82 -6.71 -30.62
N PRO A 180 2.05 -7.07 -29.34
CA PRO A 180 2.86 -8.22 -28.98
C PRO A 180 2.18 -9.53 -29.37
N SER A 181 2.98 -10.55 -29.67
CA SER A 181 2.48 -11.91 -29.91
C SER A 181 1.90 -12.57 -28.63
N ASP A 182 2.42 -12.19 -27.47
CA ASP A 182 1.89 -12.56 -26.16
C ASP A 182 1.41 -11.30 -25.43
N THR A 183 0.13 -11.28 -25.09
CA THR A 183 -0.51 -10.13 -24.40
C THR A 183 -0.58 -10.32 -22.89
N SER A 184 -0.08 -11.43 -22.35
CA SER A 184 -0.27 -11.83 -20.95
C SER A 184 0.17 -10.76 -19.93
N PHE A 185 1.23 -10.02 -20.24
CA PHE A 185 1.70 -8.91 -19.39
C PHE A 185 0.66 -7.79 -19.31
N TYR A 186 0.19 -7.31 -20.45
CA TYR A 186 -0.83 -6.25 -20.50
C TYR A 186 -2.17 -6.69 -19.92
N ASP A 187 -2.54 -7.98 -20.13
CA ASP A 187 -3.77 -8.55 -19.57
C ASP A 187 -3.70 -8.57 -18.04
N GLY A 188 -2.53 -8.93 -17.48
CA GLY A 188 -2.29 -8.91 -16.04
C GLY A 188 -2.33 -7.50 -15.44
N GLU A 189 -1.65 -6.54 -16.08
CA GLU A 189 -1.69 -5.13 -15.65
C GLU A 189 -3.12 -4.55 -15.72
N GLU A 190 -3.84 -4.82 -16.81
CA GLU A 190 -5.23 -4.38 -16.97
C GLU A 190 -6.14 -4.99 -15.90
N ALA A 191 -6.01 -6.29 -15.63
CA ALA A 191 -6.78 -6.97 -14.58
C ALA A 191 -6.50 -6.36 -13.20
N LEU A 192 -5.22 -6.10 -12.86
CA LEU A 192 -4.85 -5.48 -11.60
C LEU A 192 -5.50 -4.10 -11.44
N VAL A 193 -5.35 -3.20 -12.45
CA VAL A 193 -5.92 -1.85 -12.37
C VAL A 193 -7.44 -1.89 -12.22
N LEU A 194 -8.13 -2.77 -12.93
CA LEU A 194 -9.58 -2.95 -12.77
C LEU A 194 -9.96 -3.44 -11.38
N GLY A 195 -9.16 -4.34 -10.80
CA GLY A 195 -9.33 -4.78 -9.41
C GLY A 195 -9.17 -3.65 -8.40
N VAL A 196 -8.16 -2.80 -8.60
CA VAL A 196 -7.92 -1.61 -7.76
C VAL A 196 -9.09 -0.64 -7.84
N GLN A 197 -9.56 -0.33 -9.03
CA GLN A 197 -10.71 0.57 -9.23
C GLN A 197 -11.96 0.02 -8.52
N GLU A 198 -12.21 -1.27 -8.57
CA GLU A 198 -13.33 -1.89 -7.87
C GLU A 198 -13.16 -1.84 -6.35
N TRP A 199 -11.96 -2.10 -5.85
CA TRP A 199 -11.65 -2.00 -4.42
C TRP A 199 -11.86 -0.58 -3.88
N ILE A 200 -11.43 0.45 -4.64
CA ILE A 200 -11.68 1.86 -4.33
C ILE A 200 -13.18 2.17 -4.31
N ARG A 201 -13.96 1.71 -5.31
CA ARG A 201 -15.44 1.90 -5.35
C ARG A 201 -16.10 1.29 -4.12
N ARG A 202 -15.69 0.11 -3.71
CA ARG A 202 -16.21 -0.57 -2.51
C ARG A 202 -15.93 0.23 -1.24
N HIS A 203 -14.74 0.83 -1.11
CA HIS A 203 -14.42 1.73 0.01
C HIS A 203 -15.25 3.02 -0.03
N ALA A 204 -15.46 3.61 -1.20
CA ALA A 204 -16.32 4.78 -1.34
C ALA A 204 -17.78 4.46 -0.89
N ALA A 205 -18.33 3.33 -1.34
CA ALA A 205 -19.64 2.88 -0.91
C ALA A 205 -19.71 2.60 0.60
N GLN A 206 -18.67 1.99 1.17
CA GLN A 206 -18.55 1.76 2.61
C GLN A 206 -18.50 3.08 3.40
N ALA A 207 -17.74 4.08 2.92
CA ALA A 207 -17.68 5.40 3.55
C ALA A 207 -19.07 6.07 3.57
N ARG A 208 -19.83 6.00 2.46
CA ARG A 208 -21.23 6.51 2.43
C ARG A 208 -22.15 5.77 3.42
N ARG A 209 -21.99 4.45 3.53
CA ARG A 209 -22.75 3.65 4.49
C ARG A 209 -22.44 4.06 5.94
N LEU A 210 -21.16 4.24 6.26
CA LEU A 210 -20.70 4.70 7.57
C LEU A 210 -21.24 6.10 7.87
N ALA A 211 -21.19 7.02 6.90
CA ALA A 211 -21.78 8.36 7.05
C ALA A 211 -23.28 8.34 7.36
N GLY A 212 -24.02 7.40 6.77
CA GLY A 212 -25.45 7.21 7.04
C GLY A 212 -25.76 6.71 8.45
N GLN A 213 -24.82 6.08 9.12
CA GLN A 213 -24.95 5.50 10.46
C GLN A 213 -24.31 6.38 11.56
N GLU A 214 -23.46 7.33 11.17
CA GLU A 214 -22.72 8.17 12.10
C GLU A 214 -23.56 9.31 12.64
N ALA A 215 -23.59 9.43 13.95
CA ALA A 215 -24.31 10.49 14.66
C ALA A 215 -23.48 11.76 14.88
N ASP A 216 -22.15 11.61 14.98
CA ASP A 216 -21.22 12.74 15.13
C ASP A 216 -21.08 13.49 13.80
N PRO A 217 -21.40 14.80 13.76
CA PRO A 217 -21.39 15.54 12.50
C PRO A 217 -20.03 15.63 11.83
N GLU A 218 -18.94 15.72 12.61
CA GLU A 218 -17.59 15.85 12.07
C GLU A 218 -17.11 14.53 11.47
N ARG A 219 -17.34 13.41 12.15
CA ARG A 219 -17.02 12.08 11.60
C ARG A 219 -17.88 11.75 10.40
N LYS A 220 -19.17 12.10 10.45
CA LYS A 220 -20.06 11.95 9.30
C LYS A 220 -19.56 12.72 8.09
N GLN A 221 -19.14 13.97 8.28
CA GLN A 221 -18.58 14.79 7.21
C GLN A 221 -17.28 14.17 6.67
N ASN A 222 -16.39 13.68 7.55
CA ASN A 222 -15.17 12.99 7.14
C ASN A 222 -15.46 11.75 6.26
N TYR A 223 -16.46 10.94 6.62
CA TYR A 223 -16.88 9.80 5.80
C TYR A 223 -17.46 10.21 4.44
N LEU A 224 -18.22 11.30 4.37
CA LEU A 224 -18.74 11.83 3.10
C LEU A 224 -17.60 12.29 2.19
N GLU A 225 -16.64 13.01 2.73
CA GLU A 225 -15.44 13.46 1.98
C GLU A 225 -14.60 12.27 1.51
N LEU A 226 -14.40 11.25 2.36
CA LEU A 226 -13.72 10.01 1.97
C LEU A 226 -14.45 9.32 0.81
N ALA A 227 -15.77 9.31 0.81
CA ALA A 227 -16.52 8.73 -0.28
C ALA A 227 -16.32 9.52 -1.59
N GLU A 228 -16.45 10.86 -1.55
CA GLU A 228 -16.28 11.73 -2.71
C GLU A 228 -14.87 11.65 -3.31
N ILE A 229 -13.83 11.67 -2.46
CA ILE A 229 -12.43 11.52 -2.86
C ILE A 229 -12.23 10.19 -3.58
N ASN A 230 -12.71 9.11 -3.02
CA ASN A 230 -12.52 7.79 -3.59
C ASN A 230 -13.36 7.56 -4.85
N GLU A 231 -14.58 8.10 -4.93
CA GLU A 231 -15.37 8.11 -6.17
C GLU A 231 -14.63 8.83 -7.32
N TRP A 232 -13.96 9.95 -7.02
CA TRP A 232 -13.15 10.66 -8.00
C TRP A 232 -11.92 9.86 -8.42
N LEU A 233 -11.17 9.32 -7.45
CA LEU A 233 -9.90 8.63 -7.66
C LEU A 233 -10.03 7.29 -8.38
N VAL A 234 -11.24 6.73 -8.50
CA VAL A 234 -11.45 5.51 -9.32
C VAL A 234 -10.88 5.68 -10.73
N ASP A 235 -11.12 6.83 -11.35
CA ASP A 235 -10.78 7.05 -12.76
C ASP A 235 -9.85 8.25 -12.99
N ASN A 236 -9.73 9.15 -12.03
CA ASN A 236 -9.10 10.45 -12.25
C ASN A 236 -7.81 10.62 -11.42
N PRO A 237 -6.89 11.49 -11.87
CA PRO A 237 -5.75 11.90 -11.08
C PRO A 237 -6.17 12.77 -9.88
N PRO A 238 -5.36 12.81 -8.81
CA PRO A 238 -5.62 13.63 -7.63
C PRO A 238 -5.55 15.13 -7.94
N ARG A 239 -6.46 15.88 -7.30
CA ARG A 239 -6.56 17.35 -7.38
C ARG A 239 -6.06 18.06 -6.13
N THR A 240 -6.11 17.41 -4.97
CA THR A 240 -5.83 17.98 -3.66
C THR A 240 -4.74 17.18 -2.95
N LEU A 241 -4.14 17.75 -1.90
CA LEU A 241 -3.18 17.04 -1.05
C LEU A 241 -3.78 15.75 -0.49
N ARG A 242 -5.04 15.81 -0.02
CA ARG A 242 -5.74 14.66 0.53
C ARG A 242 -5.96 13.57 -0.52
N GLU A 243 -6.35 13.95 -1.74
CA GLU A 243 -6.50 13.02 -2.86
C GLU A 243 -5.15 12.41 -3.27
N ALA A 244 -4.06 13.19 -3.27
CA ALA A 244 -2.72 12.67 -3.58
C ALA A 244 -2.26 11.66 -2.52
N CYS A 245 -2.40 11.96 -1.24
CA CYS A 245 -2.11 11.01 -0.17
C CYS A 245 -2.99 9.76 -0.25
N GLN A 246 -4.26 9.90 -0.60
CA GLN A 246 -5.15 8.75 -0.79
C GLN A 246 -4.72 7.87 -1.98
N PHE A 247 -4.30 8.47 -3.09
CA PHE A 247 -3.75 7.71 -4.22
C PHE A 247 -2.49 6.94 -3.83
N LEU A 248 -1.56 7.60 -3.11
CA LEU A 248 -0.34 6.96 -2.60
C LEU A 248 -0.66 5.82 -1.63
N ALA A 249 -1.63 6.00 -0.73
CA ALA A 249 -2.06 4.96 0.20
C ALA A 249 -2.62 3.73 -0.54
N TRP A 250 -3.39 3.91 -1.60
CA TRP A 250 -3.88 2.81 -2.44
C TRP A 250 -2.74 2.06 -3.12
N PHE A 251 -1.83 2.80 -3.75
CA PHE A 251 -0.69 2.20 -4.44
C PHE A 251 0.20 1.43 -3.46
N GLN A 252 0.55 2.06 -2.34
CA GLN A 252 1.40 1.45 -1.32
C GLN A 252 0.77 0.19 -0.73
N SER A 253 -0.52 0.19 -0.44
CA SER A 253 -1.22 -1.01 0.06
C SER A 253 -1.13 -2.18 -0.93
N ILE A 254 -1.22 -1.92 -2.23
CA ILE A 254 -1.11 -2.93 -3.29
C ILE A 254 0.32 -3.45 -3.38
N ASP A 255 1.30 -2.55 -3.37
CA ASP A 255 2.71 -2.91 -3.41
C ASP A 255 3.12 -3.75 -2.19
N ARG A 256 2.61 -3.41 -1.01
CA ARG A 256 2.79 -4.18 0.22
C ARG A 256 2.18 -5.59 0.13
N MET A 257 1.00 -5.74 -0.46
CA MET A 257 0.40 -7.05 -0.69
C MET A 257 1.24 -7.90 -1.65
N TYR A 258 1.84 -7.29 -2.68
CA TYR A 258 2.62 -7.97 -3.69
C TYR A 258 4.03 -8.33 -3.22
N ALA A 259 4.74 -7.35 -2.65
CA ALA A 259 6.19 -7.45 -2.42
C ALA A 259 6.58 -7.41 -0.94
N ALA A 260 5.63 -7.20 -0.03
CA ALA A 260 5.85 -6.96 1.41
C ALA A 260 6.82 -5.79 1.72
N GLY A 261 7.46 -5.23 0.72
CA GLY A 261 8.30 -4.05 0.75
C GLY A 261 7.62 -2.88 0.05
N GLY A 262 8.36 -1.96 -0.43
CA GLY A 262 7.88 -0.79 -1.14
C GLY A 262 8.39 0.49 -0.52
N ALA A 263 8.32 1.57 -1.26
CA ALA A 263 8.75 2.87 -0.78
C ALA A 263 7.93 3.98 -1.45
N LEU A 264 7.63 5.02 -0.67
CA LEU A 264 6.91 6.21 -1.16
C LEU A 264 7.83 7.17 -1.95
N GLY A 265 9.13 6.86 -2.02
CA GLY A 265 10.09 7.70 -2.70
C GLY A 265 10.29 9.05 -2.00
N GLN A 266 10.55 10.10 -2.79
CA GLN A 266 10.78 11.45 -2.29
C GLN A 266 9.45 12.16 -2.00
N LEU A 267 8.87 11.84 -0.85
CA LEU A 267 7.49 12.13 -0.50
C LEU A 267 7.17 13.63 -0.48
N ASP A 268 8.08 14.44 0.04
CA ASP A 268 7.86 15.90 0.10
C ASP A 268 7.78 16.51 -1.30
N GLN A 269 8.59 16.05 -2.25
CA GLN A 269 8.54 16.54 -3.63
C GLN A 269 7.28 16.10 -4.38
N LEU A 270 6.79 14.90 -4.10
CA LEU A 270 5.54 14.39 -4.66
C LEU A 270 4.32 15.18 -4.18
N LEU A 271 4.31 15.55 -2.89
CA LEU A 271 3.17 16.21 -2.25
C LEU A 271 3.21 17.74 -2.31
N LYS A 272 4.41 18.34 -2.42
CA LYS A 272 4.62 19.80 -2.47
C LYS A 272 3.70 20.54 -3.44
N PRO A 273 3.51 20.11 -4.71
CA PRO A 273 2.68 20.87 -5.65
C PRO A 273 1.21 20.99 -5.23
N TYR A 274 0.71 19.96 -4.55
CA TYR A 274 -0.67 19.96 -4.04
C TYR A 274 -0.80 20.88 -2.83
N TYR A 275 0.10 20.74 -1.87
CA TYR A 275 0.11 21.53 -0.65
C TYR A 275 0.26 23.04 -0.94
N GLU A 276 1.25 23.43 -1.73
CA GLU A 276 1.51 24.84 -2.07
C GLU A 276 0.32 25.48 -2.81
N ARG A 277 -0.30 24.73 -3.72
CA ARG A 277 -1.48 25.22 -4.44
C ARG A 277 -2.65 25.48 -3.51
N GLU A 278 -3.00 24.54 -2.63
CA GLU A 278 -4.14 24.68 -1.71
C GLU A 278 -3.85 25.72 -0.63
N LYS A 279 -2.60 25.82 -0.15
CA LYS A 279 -2.18 26.88 0.77
C LYS A 279 -2.31 28.26 0.15
N ALA A 280 -1.87 28.43 -1.10
CA ALA A 280 -2.02 29.71 -1.82
C ALA A 280 -3.48 30.10 -2.04
N GLN A 281 -4.37 29.12 -2.14
CA GLN A 281 -5.83 29.32 -2.24
C GLN A 281 -6.51 29.57 -0.88
N GLY A 282 -5.79 29.40 0.22
CA GLY A 282 -6.33 29.51 1.57
C GLY A 282 -7.26 28.36 1.97
N THR A 283 -7.19 27.22 1.28
CA THR A 283 -8.00 26.02 1.52
C THR A 283 -7.29 24.95 2.32
N MET A 284 -6.00 25.13 2.63
CA MET A 284 -5.18 24.21 3.41
C MET A 284 -4.34 25.00 4.42
N ASP A 285 -4.33 24.55 5.65
CA ASP A 285 -3.38 25.02 6.67
C ASP A 285 -2.38 23.90 7.06
N PHE A 286 -1.39 24.27 7.84
CA PHE A 286 -0.32 23.38 8.26
C PHE A 286 -0.83 22.19 9.10
N GLN A 287 -1.77 22.42 10.01
CA GLN A 287 -2.29 21.36 10.88
C GLN A 287 -3.18 20.38 10.13
N GLN A 288 -3.96 20.87 9.18
CA GLN A 288 -4.75 20.03 8.30
C GLN A 288 -3.84 19.14 7.42
N ALA A 289 -2.77 19.72 6.86
CA ALA A 289 -1.79 18.96 6.09
C ALA A 289 -1.08 17.89 6.95
N MET A 290 -0.70 18.23 8.19
CA MET A 290 -0.16 17.26 9.15
C MET A 290 -1.11 16.06 9.38
N TRP A 291 -2.39 16.31 9.59
CA TRP A 291 -3.38 15.26 9.78
C TRP A 291 -3.51 14.33 8.56
N ILE A 292 -3.49 14.92 7.36
CA ILE A 292 -3.56 14.14 6.11
C ILE A 292 -2.31 13.25 5.97
N VAL A 293 -1.13 13.80 6.21
CA VAL A 293 0.14 13.05 6.14
C VAL A 293 0.24 12.02 7.27
N ALA A 294 -0.18 12.37 8.49
CA ALA A 294 -0.24 11.40 9.58
C ALA A 294 -1.17 10.22 9.24
N SER A 295 -2.27 10.48 8.52
CA SER A 295 -3.16 9.42 8.03
C SER A 295 -2.48 8.53 6.97
N LEU A 296 -1.57 9.07 6.15
CA LEU A 296 -0.77 8.28 5.22
C LEU A 296 0.18 7.35 5.98
N PHE A 297 0.89 7.83 6.98
CA PHE A 297 1.74 7.00 7.84
C PHE A 297 0.95 6.06 8.75
N TYR A 298 -0.29 6.41 9.09
CA TYR A 298 -1.20 5.48 9.74
C TYR A 298 -1.51 4.26 8.84
N ASN A 299 -1.61 4.45 7.52
CA ASN A 299 -1.82 3.38 6.57
C ASN A 299 -0.56 2.54 6.32
N ASP A 300 0.60 3.19 6.21
CA ASP A 300 1.88 2.51 6.02
C ASP A 300 3.05 3.40 6.47
N THR A 301 3.97 2.81 7.21
CA THR A 301 5.16 3.46 7.76
C THR A 301 6.43 3.24 6.92
N HIS A 302 6.32 2.57 5.78
CA HIS A 302 7.47 2.17 4.97
C HIS A 302 8.08 3.34 4.20
N TYR A 303 9.34 3.24 4.11
CA TYR A 303 10.37 4.03 3.45
C TYR A 303 9.90 5.25 2.66
N SER A 304 10.17 6.44 3.19
CA SER A 304 10.07 7.68 2.45
C SER A 304 11.37 8.48 2.55
N GLN A 305 11.56 9.41 1.64
CA GLN A 305 12.69 10.33 1.63
C GLN A 305 12.15 11.76 1.59
N ILE A 306 12.87 12.68 2.22
CA ILE A 306 12.59 14.12 2.19
C ILE A 306 13.86 14.94 2.08
N GLY A 307 13.73 16.16 1.57
CA GLY A 307 14.85 17.06 1.33
C GLY A 307 15.76 16.60 0.18
N GLY A 308 17.02 16.95 0.28
CA GLY A 308 18.03 16.62 -0.71
C GLY A 308 18.42 17.75 -1.61
N GLU A 309 19.20 17.45 -2.63
CA GLU A 309 19.74 18.40 -3.58
C GLU A 309 19.20 18.11 -4.97
N ALA A 310 18.76 19.15 -5.67
CA ALA A 310 18.36 19.08 -7.06
C ALA A 310 19.59 18.96 -7.99
N PRO A 311 19.43 18.58 -9.27
CA PRO A 311 20.55 18.48 -10.21
C PRO A 311 21.33 19.79 -10.42
N ASP A 312 20.74 20.93 -10.12
CA ASP A 312 21.38 22.26 -10.19
C ASP A 312 22.04 22.69 -8.87
N GLY A 313 22.04 21.84 -7.85
CA GLY A 313 22.61 22.11 -6.53
C GLY A 313 21.67 22.86 -5.58
N SER A 314 20.43 23.14 -5.96
CA SER A 314 19.47 23.80 -5.07
C SER A 314 18.92 22.84 -4.02
N ASP A 315 18.63 23.37 -2.82
CA ASP A 315 18.03 22.63 -1.72
C ASP A 315 16.56 22.33 -2.01
N LEU A 316 16.17 21.05 -1.93
CA LEU A 316 14.81 20.58 -2.12
C LEU A 316 13.95 20.65 -0.86
N THR A 317 14.52 21.01 0.28
CA THR A 317 13.76 21.19 1.52
C THR A 317 12.68 22.25 1.33
N SER A 318 11.48 21.95 1.79
CA SER A 318 10.31 22.82 1.65
C SER A 318 9.46 22.77 2.92
N GLU A 319 8.43 23.60 3.01
CA GLU A 319 7.48 23.52 4.11
C GLU A 319 6.80 22.14 4.18
N MET A 320 6.61 21.48 3.03
CA MET A 320 6.08 20.11 2.99
C MET A 320 6.99 19.11 3.71
N SER A 321 8.32 19.28 3.64
CA SER A 321 9.27 18.47 4.41
C SER A 321 9.03 18.60 5.91
N PHE A 322 8.76 19.82 6.39
CA PHE A 322 8.42 20.06 7.80
C PHE A 322 7.03 19.53 8.18
N VAL A 323 6.04 19.63 7.30
CA VAL A 323 4.72 19.01 7.51
C VAL A 323 4.87 17.50 7.76
N ILE A 324 5.71 16.82 6.98
CA ILE A 324 5.98 15.39 7.12
C ILE A 324 6.64 15.09 8.48
N LEU A 325 7.67 15.83 8.85
CA LEU A 325 8.38 15.65 10.13
C LEU A 325 7.45 15.90 11.33
N GLU A 326 6.67 16.96 11.29
CA GLU A 326 5.73 17.28 12.37
C GLU A 326 4.56 16.29 12.45
N ALA A 327 4.08 15.78 11.31
CA ALA A 327 3.10 14.72 11.27
C ALA A 327 3.62 13.46 11.98
N MET A 328 4.87 13.08 11.71
CA MET A 328 5.53 11.95 12.36
C MET A 328 5.73 12.18 13.84
N HIS A 329 6.19 13.39 14.24
CA HIS A 329 6.37 13.78 15.62
C HIS A 329 5.05 13.70 16.41
N ALA A 330 3.95 14.18 15.82
CA ALA A 330 2.64 14.16 16.44
C ALA A 330 2.04 12.73 16.50
N LEU A 331 2.23 11.93 15.45
CA LEU A 331 1.71 10.56 15.37
C LEU A 331 2.46 9.58 16.29
N LYS A 332 3.72 9.85 16.62
CA LYS A 332 4.54 9.07 17.58
C LYS A 332 4.59 7.57 17.30
N ILE A 333 4.61 7.19 16.05
CA ILE A 333 4.80 5.81 15.61
C ILE A 333 6.12 5.70 14.84
N PRO A 334 6.79 4.53 14.84
CA PRO A 334 7.95 4.35 14.00
C PRO A 334 7.58 4.49 12.53
N ALA A 335 8.35 5.28 11.80
CA ALA A 335 8.33 5.32 10.35
C ALA A 335 9.75 5.47 9.84
N ASN A 336 9.98 4.99 8.64
CA ASN A 336 11.30 4.99 8.04
C ASN A 336 11.41 6.17 7.06
N ILE A 337 11.92 7.29 7.56
CA ILE A 337 12.12 8.51 6.78
C ILE A 337 13.61 8.80 6.66
N ALA A 338 14.11 8.79 5.42
CA ALA A 338 15.48 9.20 5.13
C ALA A 338 15.53 10.72 4.89
N LEU A 339 16.36 11.41 5.65
CA LEU A 339 16.71 12.79 5.40
C LEU A 339 17.93 12.82 4.46
N ARG A 340 17.85 13.61 3.41
CA ARG A 340 18.93 13.76 2.43
C ARG A 340 19.59 15.12 2.54
#